data_8c368b5ba83ca1cd68e5dcbed6b65a7b
#
_entry.id   8c368b5ba83ca1cd68e5dcbed6b65a7b
#
_cell.length_a   1.000
_cell.length_b   1.000
_cell.length_c   1.000
_cell.angle_alpha   90.00
_cell.angle_beta   90.00
_cell.angle_gamma   90.00
#
_symmetry.space_group_name_H-M   'P 1'
#
loop_
_entity.id
_entity.type
_entity.pdbx_description
1 polymer ?
#
loop_
_entity_poly.entity_id
_entity_poly.type
_entity_poly.pdbx_seq_one_letter_code
_entity_poly.pdbx_strand_id
1 'polypeptide(L)'
;MAFIIGWRRYWRGTGARWGGWPAFADAMSATATMRNLGGDNSGDGAGCPGPDDRNSLARRHYHHATFYGFMLCFASTSTGTIYHYLLGREAPYGYLELPVVLGTVGGIMLCVGTAGLWREKRRMEPAVRPLAKLGMDYAFIWVLFWVSATGLVLLALRETSFMGLTLAIHLGLVYGFFLVLPYSKFVHGLYRFAALLADAGEARRSAM
;
A
#
# COMPACT_ATOMS: atom_id res chain seq x y z
N MET A 1 -12.68 -10.25 11.70
CA MET A 1 -12.95 -9.93 13.12
C MET A 1 -11.91 -8.99 13.71
N ALA A 2 -10.59 -9.27 13.67
CA ALA A 2 -9.55 -8.44 14.28
C ALA A 2 -9.58 -6.95 13.85
N PHE A 3 -9.78 -6.65 12.57
CA PHE A 3 -9.89 -5.28 12.06
C PHE A 3 -11.06 -4.50 12.65
N ILE A 4 -12.25 -5.12 12.73
CA ILE A 4 -13.45 -4.47 13.24
C ILE A 4 -13.31 -4.15 14.72
N ILE A 5 -12.72 -5.08 15.48
CA ILE A 5 -12.47 -4.90 16.92
C ILE A 5 -11.44 -3.80 17.13
N GLY A 6 -10.34 -3.82 16.39
CA GLY A 6 -9.28 -2.80 16.45
C GLY A 6 -9.79 -1.42 16.07
N TRP A 7 -10.55 -1.30 14.97
CA TRP A 7 -11.18 -0.07 14.55
C TRP A 7 -12.12 0.52 15.62
N ARG A 8 -13.03 -0.31 16.17
CA ARG A 8 -13.95 0.11 17.24
C ARG A 8 -13.21 0.56 18.51
N ARG A 9 -12.14 -0.18 18.87
CA ARG A 9 -11.33 0.16 20.05
C ARG A 9 -10.60 1.48 19.85
N TYR A 10 -9.99 1.69 18.68
CA TYR A 10 -9.35 2.95 18.33
C TYR A 10 -10.34 4.11 18.37
N TRP A 11 -11.49 3.98 17.71
CA TRP A 11 -12.51 5.04 17.63
C TRP A 11 -13.10 5.40 18.98
N ARG A 12 -13.33 4.42 19.85
CA ARG A 12 -13.77 4.66 21.23
C ARG A 12 -12.68 5.29 22.09
N GLY A 13 -11.44 4.87 21.92
CA GLY A 13 -10.30 5.36 22.73
C GLY A 13 -9.90 6.80 22.41
N THR A 14 -10.05 7.22 21.15
CA THR A 14 -9.74 8.59 20.72
C THR A 14 -10.87 9.60 21.00
N GLY A 15 -12.09 9.14 21.32
CA GLY A 15 -13.27 10.02 21.45
C GLY A 15 -13.64 10.72 20.15
N ALA A 16 -13.02 10.34 19.00
CA ALA A 16 -13.24 10.95 17.71
C ALA A 16 -14.69 10.82 17.25
N ARG A 17 -15.24 11.89 16.72
CA ARG A 17 -16.58 11.92 16.17
C ARG A 17 -16.53 12.01 14.65
N TRP A 18 -17.49 11.41 13.98
CA TRP A 18 -17.66 11.52 12.54
C TRP A 18 -17.86 12.99 12.13
N GLY A 19 -16.96 13.50 11.29
CA GLY A 19 -17.00 14.87 10.78
C GLY A 19 -17.79 15.04 9.48
N GLY A 20 -18.57 14.02 9.08
CA GLY A 20 -19.38 14.04 7.85
C GLY A 20 -18.54 13.78 6.57
N TRP A 21 -19.23 13.86 5.42
CA TRP A 21 -18.63 13.66 4.10
C TRP A 21 -17.45 14.60 3.78
N PRO A 22 -17.49 15.90 4.18
CA PRO A 22 -16.35 16.78 3.95
C PRO A 22 -15.08 16.35 4.68
N ALA A 23 -15.17 15.89 5.94
CA ALA A 23 -14.02 15.36 6.67
C ALA A 23 -13.48 14.06 6.04
N PHE A 24 -14.37 13.23 5.51
CA PHE A 24 -13.97 12.05 4.76
C PHE A 24 -13.20 12.41 3.48
N ALA A 25 -13.66 13.40 2.71
CA ALA A 25 -12.99 13.87 1.51
C ALA A 25 -11.58 14.45 1.83
N ASP A 26 -11.45 15.19 2.93
CA ASP A 26 -10.15 15.71 3.39
C ASP A 26 -9.20 14.57 3.80
N ALA A 27 -9.69 13.58 4.53
CA ALA A 27 -8.90 12.40 4.91
C ALA A 27 -8.47 11.58 3.69
N MET A 28 -9.36 11.39 2.71
CA MET A 28 -9.04 10.73 1.44
C MET A 28 -7.98 11.50 0.65
N SER A 29 -8.13 12.81 0.53
CA SER A 29 -7.13 13.68 -0.12
C SER A 29 -5.77 13.60 0.58
N ALA A 30 -5.74 13.70 1.90
CA ALA A 30 -4.52 13.59 2.69
C ALA A 30 -3.86 12.21 2.56
N THR A 31 -4.66 11.14 2.43
CA THR A 31 -4.16 9.78 2.20
C THR A 31 -3.59 9.64 0.79
N ALA A 32 -4.31 10.09 -0.23
CA ALA A 32 -3.88 10.01 -1.63
C ALA A 32 -2.62 10.84 -1.90
N THR A 33 -2.53 12.05 -1.34
CA THR A 33 -1.36 12.91 -1.50
C THR A 33 -0.21 12.56 -0.56
N MET A 34 -0.45 11.70 0.44
CA MET A 34 0.50 11.38 1.51
C MET A 34 1.14 12.65 2.12
N ARG A 35 0.32 13.70 2.30
CA ARG A 35 0.75 15.03 2.75
C ARG A 35 1.63 14.97 4.00
N ASN A 36 1.32 14.08 4.93
CA ASN A 36 2.03 13.94 6.20
C ASN A 36 3.24 12.97 6.15
N LEU A 37 3.69 12.54 4.97
CA LEU A 37 4.82 11.62 4.82
C LEU A 37 6.12 12.33 4.38
N GLY A 38 6.05 13.57 3.91
CA GLY A 38 7.18 14.43 3.64
C GLY A 38 7.33 15.47 4.74
N GLY A 39 8.53 15.74 5.20
CA GLY A 39 8.80 16.95 5.98
C GLY A 39 8.39 18.14 5.09
N ASP A 40 7.31 18.78 5.46
CA ASP A 40 6.86 19.96 4.75
C ASP A 40 7.82 21.11 5.09
N ASN A 41 8.33 21.82 4.07
CA ASN A 41 9.11 23.03 4.24
C ASN A 41 8.25 24.22 4.72
N SER A 42 6.99 24.00 5.05
CA SER A 42 6.12 24.95 5.72
C SER A 42 6.33 24.84 7.23
N GLY A 43 7.15 25.64 7.77
CA GLY A 43 7.45 26.11 9.14
C GLY A 43 6.75 25.59 10.40
N ASP A 44 5.87 24.61 10.30
CA ASP A 44 5.16 23.99 11.41
C ASP A 44 5.82 22.66 11.80
N GLY A 45 6.79 22.75 12.59
CA GLY A 45 7.55 21.89 13.50
C GLY A 45 7.18 20.43 13.75
N ALA A 46 6.65 19.66 12.81
CA ALA A 46 6.25 18.27 12.99
C ALA A 46 7.20 17.27 12.32
N GLY A 47 8.48 17.51 12.33
CA GLY A 47 9.49 16.54 11.94
C GLY A 47 10.86 17.03 12.35
N CYS A 48 11.57 16.30 13.21
CA CYS A 48 12.98 16.56 13.41
C CYS A 48 13.68 16.48 12.06
N PRO A 49 14.37 17.57 11.60
CA PRO A 49 15.17 17.51 10.40
C PRO A 49 16.27 16.46 10.64
N GLY A 50 16.19 15.32 9.95
CA GLY A 50 17.34 14.43 9.84
C GLY A 50 18.41 15.16 9.01
N PRO A 51 19.69 14.83 9.16
CA PRO A 51 20.79 15.49 8.46
C PRO A 51 20.70 15.39 6.92
N ASP A 52 19.74 14.65 6.39
CA ASP A 52 19.49 14.42 4.97
C ASP A 52 18.04 14.69 4.56
N ASP A 53 17.62 15.95 4.52
CA ASP A 53 16.29 16.36 3.99
C ASP A 53 16.01 15.90 2.54
N ARG A 54 17.03 15.57 1.77
CA ARG A 54 16.89 14.99 0.42
C ARG A 54 16.29 13.60 0.41
N ASN A 55 16.41 12.82 1.49
CA ASN A 55 15.92 11.44 1.57
C ASN A 55 14.41 11.34 1.87
N SER A 56 13.79 12.37 2.40
CA SER A 56 12.35 12.39 2.70
C SER A 56 11.50 12.35 1.43
N LEU A 57 11.89 13.08 0.39
CA LEU A 57 11.18 13.10 -0.90
C LEU A 57 11.28 11.76 -1.64
N ALA A 58 12.46 11.15 -1.69
CA ALA A 58 12.65 9.85 -2.32
C ALA A 58 11.79 8.77 -1.64
N ARG A 59 11.79 8.75 -0.31
CA ARG A 59 10.95 7.83 0.48
C ARG A 59 9.46 8.02 0.20
N ARG A 60 9.01 9.27 0.06
CA ARG A 60 7.62 9.59 -0.29
C ARG A 60 7.27 9.05 -1.67
N HIS A 61 8.12 9.24 -2.69
CA HIS A 61 7.90 8.74 -4.04
C HIS A 61 7.84 7.21 -4.09
N TYR A 62 8.76 6.51 -3.41
CA TYR A 62 8.72 5.05 -3.34
C TYR A 62 7.48 4.53 -2.60
N HIS A 63 7.02 5.25 -1.58
CA HIS A 63 5.78 4.89 -0.90
C HIS A 63 4.55 5.13 -1.78
N HIS A 64 4.51 6.22 -2.56
CA HIS A 64 3.48 6.45 -3.57
C HIS A 64 3.48 5.34 -4.62
N ALA A 65 4.65 4.99 -5.17
CA ALA A 65 4.77 3.91 -6.14
C ALA A 65 4.25 2.57 -5.57
N THR A 66 4.58 2.26 -4.31
CA THR A 66 4.07 1.05 -3.63
C THR A 66 2.56 1.10 -3.44
N PHE A 67 2.02 2.21 -2.97
CA PHE A 67 0.59 2.36 -2.71
C PHE A 67 -0.25 2.31 -3.99
N TYR A 68 0.08 3.13 -4.98
CA TYR A 68 -0.65 3.14 -6.24
C TYR A 68 -0.42 1.87 -7.06
N GLY A 69 0.79 1.30 -7.01
CA GLY A 69 1.06 0.00 -7.62
C GLY A 69 0.18 -1.10 -7.04
N PHE A 70 0.02 -1.13 -5.71
CA PHE A 70 -0.90 -2.05 -5.05
C PHE A 70 -2.36 -1.83 -5.46
N MET A 71 -2.81 -0.57 -5.50
CA MET A 71 -4.18 -0.24 -5.94
C MET A 71 -4.44 -0.66 -7.39
N LEU A 72 -3.47 -0.48 -8.29
CA LEU A 72 -3.57 -0.92 -9.68
C LEU A 72 -3.61 -2.45 -9.81
N CYS A 73 -2.79 -3.19 -9.05
CA CYS A 73 -2.87 -4.64 -9.01
C CYS A 73 -4.22 -5.12 -8.46
N PHE A 74 -4.75 -4.47 -7.44
CA PHE A 74 -6.08 -4.77 -6.92
C PHE A 74 -7.19 -4.48 -7.96
N ALA A 75 -7.10 -3.35 -8.66
CA ALA A 75 -8.01 -3.01 -9.76
C ALA A 75 -7.91 -4.01 -10.91
N SER A 76 -6.70 -4.47 -11.26
CA SER A 76 -6.47 -5.53 -12.24
C SER A 76 -7.22 -6.81 -11.88
N THR A 77 -7.04 -7.29 -10.66
CA THR A 77 -7.71 -8.51 -10.17
C THR A 77 -9.23 -8.34 -10.15
N SER A 78 -9.71 -7.18 -9.68
CA SER A 78 -11.15 -6.86 -9.66
C SER A 78 -11.74 -6.82 -11.07
N THR A 79 -11.04 -6.19 -12.02
CA THR A 79 -11.48 -6.13 -13.42
C THR A 79 -11.47 -7.51 -14.06
N GLY A 80 -10.44 -8.32 -13.80
CA GLY A 80 -10.38 -9.71 -14.26
C GLY A 80 -11.53 -10.55 -13.72
N THR A 81 -11.88 -10.37 -12.44
CA THR A 81 -13.05 -11.03 -11.82
C THR A 81 -14.34 -10.61 -12.49
N ILE A 82 -14.54 -9.33 -12.77
CA ILE A 82 -15.70 -8.81 -13.49
C ILE A 82 -15.76 -9.41 -14.91
N TYR A 83 -14.62 -9.45 -15.63
CA TYR A 83 -14.55 -10.02 -16.97
C TYR A 83 -14.97 -11.49 -16.95
N HIS A 84 -14.45 -12.26 -16.00
CA HIS A 84 -14.72 -13.69 -15.93
C HIS A 84 -16.19 -13.99 -15.54
N TYR A 85 -16.66 -13.43 -14.41
CA TYR A 85 -17.96 -13.81 -13.84
C TYR A 85 -19.16 -13.04 -14.39
N LEU A 86 -18.99 -11.78 -14.80
CA LEU A 86 -20.10 -10.97 -15.30
C LEU A 86 -20.14 -10.89 -16.82
N LEU A 87 -18.98 -10.91 -17.50
CA LEU A 87 -18.91 -10.79 -18.94
C LEU A 87 -18.64 -12.12 -19.65
N GLY A 88 -18.47 -13.21 -18.92
CA GLY A 88 -18.21 -14.56 -19.46
C GLY A 88 -16.91 -14.67 -20.27
N ARG A 89 -15.96 -13.77 -20.05
CA ARG A 89 -14.66 -13.77 -20.74
C ARG A 89 -13.65 -14.62 -19.97
N GLU A 90 -13.06 -15.59 -20.64
CA GLU A 90 -12.08 -16.48 -20.03
C GLU A 90 -10.65 -15.92 -20.16
N ALA A 91 -9.84 -16.15 -19.12
CA ALA A 91 -8.40 -15.88 -19.17
C ALA A 91 -7.70 -16.97 -20.03
N PRO A 92 -6.56 -16.64 -20.65
CA PRO A 92 -5.74 -15.43 -20.53
C PRO A 92 -6.25 -14.27 -21.40
N TYR A 93 -6.30 -13.07 -20.81
CA TYR A 93 -6.71 -11.85 -21.49
C TYR A 93 -5.61 -11.32 -22.42
N GLY A 94 -6.00 -10.55 -23.46
CA GLY A 94 -5.05 -9.92 -24.37
C GLY A 94 -4.10 -8.94 -23.67
N TYR A 95 -2.90 -8.74 -24.21
CA TYR A 95 -1.88 -7.87 -23.58
C TYR A 95 -2.32 -6.42 -23.39
N LEU A 96 -3.18 -5.90 -24.24
CA LEU A 96 -3.72 -4.54 -24.18
C LEU A 96 -5.07 -4.47 -23.46
N GLU A 97 -5.56 -5.57 -22.93
CA GLU A 97 -6.78 -5.55 -22.16
C GLU A 97 -6.57 -4.95 -20.76
N LEU A 98 -7.62 -4.33 -20.26
CA LEU A 98 -7.59 -3.53 -19.04
C LEU A 98 -6.99 -4.30 -17.83
N PRO A 99 -7.37 -5.56 -17.54
CA PRO A 99 -6.75 -6.30 -16.44
C PRO A 99 -5.25 -6.44 -16.58
N VAL A 100 -4.76 -6.73 -17.81
CA VAL A 100 -3.33 -6.96 -18.06
C VAL A 100 -2.55 -5.65 -17.97
N VAL A 101 -3.06 -4.56 -18.54
CA VAL A 101 -2.40 -3.24 -18.47
C VAL A 101 -2.31 -2.76 -17.03
N LEU A 102 -3.40 -2.83 -16.28
CA LEU A 102 -3.42 -2.45 -14.86
C LEU A 102 -2.44 -3.29 -14.02
N GLY A 103 -2.42 -4.60 -14.25
CA GLY A 103 -1.53 -5.53 -13.55
C GLY A 103 -0.06 -5.30 -13.89
N THR A 104 0.24 -5.00 -15.16
CA THR A 104 1.62 -4.73 -15.61
C THR A 104 2.15 -3.43 -15.01
N VAL A 105 1.41 -2.34 -15.17
CA VAL A 105 1.80 -1.04 -14.63
C VAL A 105 1.89 -1.11 -13.10
N GLY A 106 0.87 -1.68 -12.45
CA GLY A 106 0.84 -1.85 -11.01
C GLY A 106 1.99 -2.71 -10.48
N GLY A 107 2.28 -3.83 -11.15
CA GLY A 107 3.39 -4.73 -10.79
C GLY A 107 4.75 -4.06 -10.91
N ILE A 108 5.01 -3.31 -11.98
CA ILE A 108 6.25 -2.54 -12.15
C ILE A 108 6.39 -1.48 -11.05
N MET A 109 5.32 -0.71 -10.79
CA MET A 109 5.32 0.31 -9.74
C MET A 109 5.57 -0.31 -8.36
N LEU A 110 4.98 -1.47 -8.07
CA LEU A 110 5.19 -2.20 -6.81
C LEU A 110 6.63 -2.69 -6.68
N CYS A 111 7.22 -3.27 -7.72
CA CYS A 111 8.61 -3.71 -7.71
C CYS A 111 9.57 -2.53 -7.46
N VAL A 112 9.40 -1.42 -8.18
CA VAL A 112 10.24 -0.23 -8.02
C VAL A 112 10.04 0.40 -6.64
N GLY A 113 8.79 0.55 -6.21
CA GLY A 113 8.45 1.15 -4.92
C GLY A 113 9.02 0.34 -3.74
N THR A 114 8.80 -0.97 -3.72
CA THR A 114 9.28 -1.84 -2.64
C THR A 114 10.80 -1.97 -2.62
N ALA A 115 11.47 -2.07 -3.79
CA ALA A 115 12.92 -2.05 -3.89
C ALA A 115 13.52 -0.72 -3.40
N GLY A 116 12.88 0.41 -3.76
CA GLY A 116 13.27 1.72 -3.27
C GLY A 116 13.10 1.86 -1.76
N LEU A 117 11.98 1.45 -1.19
CA LEU A 117 11.74 1.46 0.26
C LEU A 117 12.74 0.56 1.01
N TRP A 118 13.07 -0.60 0.47
CA TRP A 118 14.09 -1.47 1.03
C TRP A 118 15.46 -0.80 1.05
N ARG A 119 15.85 -0.14 -0.06
CA ARG A 119 17.11 0.60 -0.16
C ARG A 119 17.18 1.74 0.86
N GLU A 120 16.12 2.55 0.94
CA GLU A 120 16.03 3.66 1.91
C GLU A 120 16.14 3.15 3.36
N LYS A 121 15.44 2.05 3.65
CA LYS A 121 15.49 1.46 4.99
C LYS A 121 16.87 0.92 5.36
N ARG A 122 17.63 0.43 4.40
CA ARG A 122 19.04 -0.01 4.65
C ARG A 122 19.97 1.16 4.91
N ARG A 123 19.67 2.34 4.38
CA ARG A 123 20.50 3.55 4.55
C ARG A 123 20.25 4.29 5.86
N MET A 124 19.13 4.02 6.53
CA MET A 124 18.85 4.62 7.84
C MET A 124 19.91 4.26 8.85
N GLU A 125 20.32 5.23 9.68
CA GLU A 125 21.28 5.01 10.77
C GLU A 125 20.83 3.92 11.76
N PRO A 126 21.73 3.04 12.20
CA PRO A 126 21.41 1.95 13.14
C PRO A 126 20.81 2.46 14.46
N ALA A 127 21.23 3.62 14.95
CA ALA A 127 20.77 4.23 16.19
C ALA A 127 19.26 4.61 16.17
N VAL A 128 18.70 4.84 14.99
CA VAL A 128 17.29 5.25 14.82
C VAL A 128 16.40 4.04 14.50
N ARG A 129 16.98 2.84 14.32
CA ARG A 129 16.23 1.64 13.95
C ARG A 129 15.61 0.97 15.18
N PRO A 130 14.28 0.88 15.29
CA PRO A 130 13.66 0.07 16.34
C PRO A 130 13.90 -1.42 16.06
N LEU A 131 14.89 -2.02 16.71
CA LEU A 131 15.33 -3.41 16.49
C LEU A 131 14.17 -4.43 16.56
N ALA A 132 13.21 -4.22 17.47
CA ALA A 132 12.07 -5.11 17.67
C ALA A 132 11.08 -5.18 16.48
N LYS A 133 11.09 -4.18 15.57
CA LYS A 133 10.13 -4.09 14.44
C LYS A 133 10.78 -4.31 13.08
N LEU A 134 12.09 -4.44 13.01
CA LEU A 134 12.83 -4.54 11.73
C LEU A 134 12.42 -5.77 10.92
N GLY A 135 12.26 -6.93 11.53
CA GLY A 135 11.92 -8.16 10.84
C GLY A 135 10.57 -8.10 10.13
N MET A 136 9.54 -7.58 10.81
CA MET A 136 8.19 -7.45 10.24
C MET A 136 8.15 -6.46 9.07
N ASP A 137 8.93 -5.39 9.15
CA ASP A 137 9.01 -4.39 8.09
C ASP A 137 9.64 -4.93 6.81
N TYR A 138 10.76 -5.64 6.97
CA TYR A 138 11.43 -6.27 5.83
C TYR A 138 10.58 -7.39 5.24
N ALA A 139 9.97 -8.22 6.07
CA ALA A 139 9.10 -9.30 5.61
C ALA A 139 7.95 -8.75 4.74
N PHE A 140 7.30 -7.67 5.17
CA PHE A 140 6.20 -7.07 4.41
C PHE A 140 6.66 -6.51 3.06
N ILE A 141 7.79 -5.77 3.02
CA ILE A 141 8.36 -5.24 1.77
C ILE A 141 8.72 -6.38 0.82
N TRP A 142 9.34 -7.46 1.32
CA TRP A 142 9.74 -8.60 0.52
C TRP A 142 8.56 -9.40 -0.02
N VAL A 143 7.51 -9.61 0.78
CA VAL A 143 6.30 -10.29 0.31
C VAL A 143 5.65 -9.52 -0.83
N LEU A 144 5.48 -8.18 -0.69
CA LEU A 144 4.93 -7.35 -1.76
C LEU A 144 5.80 -7.38 -3.02
N PHE A 145 7.12 -7.33 -2.85
CA PHE A 145 8.07 -7.44 -3.96
C PHE A 145 7.88 -8.76 -4.71
N TRP A 146 7.90 -9.89 -4.01
CA TRP A 146 7.81 -11.20 -4.64
C TRP A 146 6.44 -11.48 -5.25
N VAL A 147 5.36 -11.03 -4.64
CA VAL A 147 4.02 -11.11 -5.23
C VAL A 147 3.99 -10.37 -6.57
N SER A 148 4.50 -9.14 -6.63
CA SER A 148 4.50 -8.37 -7.88
C SER A 148 5.48 -8.92 -8.92
N ALA A 149 6.68 -9.31 -8.50
CA ALA A 149 7.69 -9.87 -9.41
C ALA A 149 7.22 -11.19 -10.05
N THR A 150 6.65 -12.10 -9.24
CA THR A 150 6.12 -13.37 -9.79
C THR A 150 4.91 -13.17 -10.69
N GLY A 151 4.07 -12.15 -10.45
CA GLY A 151 2.98 -11.78 -11.34
C GLY A 151 3.48 -11.29 -12.71
N LEU A 152 4.54 -10.47 -12.73
CA LEU A 152 5.18 -10.03 -13.97
C LEU A 152 5.87 -11.19 -14.72
N VAL A 153 6.54 -12.09 -13.98
CA VAL A 153 7.14 -13.31 -14.56
C VAL A 153 6.05 -14.22 -15.12
N LEU A 154 4.93 -14.39 -14.42
CA LEU A 154 3.79 -15.15 -14.92
C LEU A 154 3.27 -14.57 -16.25
N LEU A 155 3.14 -13.25 -16.33
CA LEU A 155 2.73 -12.60 -17.58
C LEU A 155 3.73 -12.84 -18.71
N ALA A 156 5.03 -12.77 -18.44
CA ALA A 156 6.08 -13.02 -19.43
C ALA A 156 6.13 -14.47 -19.90
N LEU A 157 5.84 -15.42 -19.02
CA LEU A 157 5.93 -16.86 -19.30
C LEU A 157 4.58 -17.51 -19.64
N ARG A 158 3.50 -16.73 -19.75
CA ARG A 158 2.14 -17.25 -19.92
C ARG A 158 1.91 -18.10 -21.18
N GLU A 159 2.74 -17.94 -22.22
CA GLU A 159 2.67 -18.71 -23.47
C GLU A 159 3.67 -19.87 -23.51
N THR A 160 4.35 -20.13 -22.37
CA THR A 160 5.35 -21.21 -22.26
C THR A 160 4.82 -22.37 -21.43
N SER A 161 5.51 -23.51 -21.50
CA SER A 161 5.23 -24.67 -20.64
C SER A 161 5.39 -24.40 -19.14
N PHE A 162 6.06 -23.30 -18.76
CA PHE A 162 6.25 -22.89 -17.37
C PHE A 162 5.06 -22.13 -16.77
N MET A 163 4.03 -21.79 -17.55
CA MET A 163 2.87 -21.04 -17.09
C MET A 163 2.24 -21.66 -15.83
N GLY A 164 2.00 -22.98 -15.84
CA GLY A 164 1.33 -23.66 -14.71
C GLY A 164 2.15 -23.56 -13.41
N LEU A 165 3.47 -23.75 -13.50
CA LEU A 165 4.37 -23.64 -12.35
C LEU A 165 4.43 -22.21 -11.82
N THR A 166 4.61 -21.22 -12.70
CA THR A 166 4.67 -19.80 -12.29
C THR A 166 3.34 -19.32 -11.72
N LEU A 167 2.22 -19.79 -12.26
CA LEU A 167 0.89 -19.53 -11.71
C LEU A 167 0.74 -20.08 -10.29
N ALA A 168 1.13 -21.33 -10.07
CA ALA A 168 1.06 -21.96 -8.75
C ALA A 168 1.92 -21.20 -7.72
N ILE A 169 3.14 -20.80 -8.08
CA ILE A 169 4.03 -20.00 -7.22
C ILE A 169 3.39 -18.65 -6.92
N HIS A 170 2.90 -17.93 -7.93
CA HIS A 170 2.28 -16.62 -7.75
C HIS A 170 1.05 -16.70 -6.85
N LEU A 171 0.13 -17.62 -7.10
CA LEU A 171 -1.06 -17.80 -6.28
C LEU A 171 -0.72 -18.22 -4.85
N GLY A 172 0.30 -19.07 -4.65
CA GLY A 172 0.80 -19.42 -3.32
C GLY A 172 1.31 -18.21 -2.54
N LEU A 173 2.07 -17.32 -3.18
CA LEU A 173 2.55 -16.08 -2.57
C LEU A 173 1.40 -15.10 -2.27
N VAL A 174 0.44 -14.95 -3.18
CA VAL A 174 -0.76 -14.14 -2.98
C VAL A 174 -1.59 -14.68 -1.81
N TYR A 175 -1.80 -15.99 -1.75
CA TYR A 175 -2.49 -16.63 -0.64
C TYR A 175 -1.77 -16.40 0.70
N GLY A 176 -0.46 -16.63 0.74
CA GLY A 176 0.38 -16.35 1.91
C GLY A 176 0.31 -14.88 2.34
N PHE A 177 0.33 -13.95 1.38
CA PHE A 177 0.14 -12.52 1.65
C PHE A 177 -1.20 -12.25 2.35
N PHE A 178 -2.31 -12.79 1.85
CA PHE A 178 -3.63 -12.60 2.46
C PHE A 178 -3.74 -13.22 3.86
N LEU A 179 -3.09 -14.36 4.12
CA LEU A 179 -3.06 -14.97 5.44
C LEU A 179 -2.36 -14.10 6.49
N VAL A 180 -1.25 -13.45 6.12
CA VAL A 180 -0.49 -12.61 7.04
C VAL A 180 -0.96 -11.16 7.06
N LEU A 181 -1.80 -10.74 6.11
CA LEU A 181 -2.26 -9.37 5.95
C LEU A 181 -2.84 -8.76 7.24
N PRO A 182 -3.72 -9.44 8.00
CA PRO A 182 -4.28 -8.88 9.23
C PRO A 182 -3.25 -8.64 10.35
N TYR A 183 -2.11 -9.33 10.29
CA TYR A 183 -1.03 -9.25 11.28
C TYR A 183 0.15 -8.42 10.79
N SER A 184 0.11 -7.98 9.53
CA SER A 184 1.18 -7.24 8.87
C SER A 184 1.05 -5.73 9.03
N LYS A 185 2.05 -5.02 8.55
CA LYS A 185 2.03 -3.55 8.45
C LYS A 185 0.95 -2.99 7.52
N PHE A 186 0.23 -3.79 6.77
CA PHE A 186 -0.91 -3.33 5.98
C PHE A 186 -1.97 -2.65 6.87
N VAL A 187 -2.14 -3.16 8.09
CA VAL A 187 -3.08 -2.62 9.10
C VAL A 187 -2.77 -1.15 9.46
N HIS A 188 -1.49 -0.73 9.38
CA HIS A 188 -1.13 0.65 9.69
C HIS A 188 -1.80 1.66 8.76
N GLY A 189 -2.05 1.31 7.50
CA GLY A 189 -2.76 2.17 6.54
C GLY A 189 -4.19 2.47 7.00
N LEU A 190 -4.89 1.47 7.54
CA LEU A 190 -6.24 1.63 8.08
C LEU A 190 -6.26 2.52 9.32
N TYR A 191 -5.33 2.31 10.26
CA TYR A 191 -5.23 3.15 11.45
C TYR A 191 -4.81 4.59 11.11
N ARG A 192 -3.92 4.75 10.13
CA ARG A 192 -3.52 6.07 9.66
C ARG A 192 -4.69 6.82 9.00
N PHE A 193 -5.48 6.12 8.18
CA PHE A 193 -6.70 6.70 7.62
C PHE A 193 -7.71 7.09 8.71
N ALA A 194 -7.89 6.23 9.74
CA ALA A 194 -8.74 6.54 10.88
C ALA A 194 -8.27 7.79 11.64
N ALA A 195 -6.96 7.93 11.82
CA ALA A 195 -6.36 9.11 12.46
C ALA A 195 -6.60 10.39 11.64
N LEU A 196 -6.38 10.34 10.32
CA LEU A 196 -6.64 11.47 9.43
C LEU A 196 -8.12 11.85 9.40
N LEU A 197 -9.02 10.87 9.48
CA LEU A 197 -10.45 11.12 9.55
C LEU A 197 -10.87 11.77 10.86
N ALA A 198 -10.28 11.36 11.98
CA ALA A 198 -10.49 11.97 13.28
C ALA A 198 -10.00 13.43 13.30
N ASP A 199 -8.77 13.67 12.83
CA ASP A 199 -8.13 14.98 12.74
C ASP A 199 -8.95 15.95 11.86
N ALA A 200 -9.35 15.53 10.67
CA ALA A 200 -10.21 16.33 9.78
C ALA A 200 -11.58 16.65 10.43
N GLY A 201 -12.14 15.73 11.21
CA GLY A 201 -13.38 15.96 11.97
C GLY A 201 -13.21 16.97 13.10
N GLU A 202 -12.06 16.98 13.78
CA GLU A 202 -11.75 17.93 14.85
C GLU A 202 -11.45 19.33 14.31
N ALA A 203 -10.61 19.42 13.27
CA ALA A 203 -10.28 20.68 12.62
C ALA A 203 -11.53 21.45 12.14
N ARG A 204 -12.51 20.74 11.58
CA ARG A 204 -13.76 21.37 11.13
C ARG A 204 -14.66 21.83 12.27
N ARG A 205 -14.62 21.16 13.43
CA ARG A 205 -15.38 21.58 14.62
C ARG A 205 -14.80 22.80 15.29
N SER A 206 -13.47 22.91 15.32
CA SER A 206 -12.80 24.10 15.89
C SER A 206 -12.93 25.34 15.00
N ALA A 207 -13.32 25.16 13.73
CA ALA A 207 -13.57 26.25 12.79
C ALA A 207 -15.02 26.75 12.75
N MET A 208 -15.93 26.11 13.49
CA MET A 208 -17.35 26.51 13.66
C MET A 208 -17.57 27.25 14.95
#